data_3cca1e37055d6582549aa0183c052a84
#
_entry.id   3cca1e37055d6582549aa0183c052a84
#
_cell.length_a   1.000
_cell.length_b   1.000
_cell.length_c   1.000
_cell.angle_alpha   90.00
_cell.angle_beta   90.00
_cell.angle_gamma   90.00
#
_symmetry.space_group_name_H-M   'P 1'
#
loop_
_entity.id
_entity.type
_entity.pdbx_description
1 polymer ?
#
loop_
_entity_poly.entity_id
_entity_poly.type
_entity_poly.pdbx_seq_one_letter_code
_entity_poly.pdbx_strand_id
1 'polypeptide(L)'
;MKRGLLLGTTLIAIPLTAVLAQTPPSGLTPEQIVAARQSSFMLSGGTFAGMKFAADAGADVKQLAFPARSLARWARTLPSLFPAGTELHASGGARSAPSQPTP
;
A
#
# COMPACT_ATOMS: atom_id res chain seq x y z
N MET A 1 20.73 18.57 -57.00
CA MET A 1 19.42 18.06 -56.56
C MET A 1 19.49 17.72 -55.11
N LYS A 2 19.05 18.61 -54.30
CA LYS A 2 19.01 18.38 -52.84
C LYS A 2 17.61 17.88 -52.51
N ARG A 3 17.44 16.58 -52.44
CA ARG A 3 16.25 16.04 -51.82
C ARG A 3 16.45 16.06 -50.33
N GLY A 4 15.87 17.05 -49.71
CA GLY A 4 15.78 17.05 -48.27
C GLY A 4 14.99 15.81 -47.83
N LEU A 5 15.69 14.87 -47.24
CA LEU A 5 15.07 13.80 -46.52
C LEU A 5 14.48 14.40 -45.25
N LEU A 6 13.21 14.75 -45.33
CA LEU A 6 12.44 15.02 -44.15
C LEU A 6 12.19 13.67 -43.47
N LEU A 7 13.17 13.29 -42.65
CA LEU A 7 12.92 12.30 -41.63
C LEU A 7 11.97 12.98 -40.63
N GLY A 8 10.70 12.81 -40.88
CA GLY A 8 9.70 13.12 -39.90
C GLY A 8 9.92 12.20 -38.73
N THR A 9 10.67 12.68 -37.77
CA THR A 9 10.68 12.07 -36.44
C THR A 9 9.30 12.29 -35.89
N THR A 10 8.44 11.32 -36.12
CA THR A 10 7.15 11.29 -35.47
C THR A 10 7.44 11.02 -34.00
N LEU A 11 7.66 12.09 -33.24
CA LEU A 11 7.64 12.04 -31.80
C LEU A 11 6.22 11.64 -31.44
N ILE A 12 6.01 10.37 -31.14
CA ILE A 12 4.79 9.91 -30.49
C ILE A 12 4.90 10.42 -29.07
N ALA A 13 4.51 11.66 -28.86
CA ALA A 13 4.27 12.16 -27.52
C ALA A 13 3.03 11.41 -27.00
N ILE A 14 3.26 10.36 -26.24
CA ILE A 14 2.18 9.75 -25.46
C ILE A 14 1.79 10.82 -24.45
N PRO A 15 0.59 11.40 -24.54
CA PRO A 15 0.22 12.44 -23.60
C PRO A 15 0.18 11.82 -22.21
N LEU A 16 0.87 12.43 -21.29
CA LEU A 16 0.90 12.04 -19.87
C LEU A 16 -0.52 11.93 -19.28
N THR A 17 -1.46 12.64 -19.85
CA THR A 17 -2.89 12.59 -19.53
C THR A 17 -3.51 11.22 -19.79
N ALA A 18 -3.01 10.40 -20.72
CA ALA A 18 -3.54 9.07 -20.98
C ALA A 18 -3.25 8.10 -19.81
N VAL A 19 -2.14 8.30 -19.08
CA VAL A 19 -1.81 7.49 -17.90
C VAL A 19 -2.75 7.82 -16.74
N LEU A 20 -3.08 9.10 -16.55
CA LEU A 20 -4.03 9.53 -15.51
C LEU A 20 -5.47 9.09 -15.83
N ALA A 21 -5.85 9.00 -17.09
CA ALA A 21 -7.16 8.52 -17.52
C ALA A 21 -7.36 7.01 -17.27
N GLN A 22 -6.29 6.25 -17.06
CA GLN A 22 -6.34 4.82 -16.74
C GLN A 22 -6.40 4.54 -15.24
N THR A 23 -6.29 5.56 -14.39
CA THR A 23 -6.47 5.41 -12.95
C THR A 23 -7.95 5.12 -12.68
N PRO A 24 -8.28 3.98 -12.04
CA PRO A 24 -9.68 3.66 -11.76
C PRO A 24 -10.30 4.79 -10.92
N PRO A 25 -11.45 5.36 -11.33
CA PRO A 25 -12.07 6.47 -10.61
C PRO A 25 -12.59 6.08 -9.22
N SER A 26 -12.75 4.78 -8.95
CA SER A 26 -13.34 4.23 -7.74
C SER A 26 -12.31 3.85 -6.66
N GLY A 27 -11.00 4.01 -6.93
CA GLY A 27 -9.98 3.59 -5.99
C GLY A 27 -9.83 2.07 -5.85
N LEU A 28 -9.40 1.61 -4.67
CA LEU A 28 -9.16 0.20 -4.40
C LEU A 28 -10.46 -0.56 -4.13
N THR A 29 -10.51 -1.83 -4.55
CA THR A 29 -11.57 -2.73 -4.14
C THR A 29 -11.45 -3.09 -2.66
N PRO A 30 -12.53 -3.57 -2.00
CA PRO A 30 -12.47 -4.03 -0.62
C PRO A 30 -11.36 -5.07 -0.39
N GLU A 31 -11.18 -6.01 -1.31
CA GLU A 31 -10.15 -7.04 -1.23
C GLU A 31 -8.75 -6.44 -1.32
N GLN A 32 -8.56 -5.45 -2.19
CA GLN A 32 -7.28 -4.74 -2.32
C GLN A 32 -6.98 -3.93 -1.05
N ILE A 33 -7.98 -3.34 -0.43
CA ILE A 33 -7.83 -2.60 0.83
C ILE A 33 -7.40 -3.56 1.95
N VAL A 34 -8.04 -4.71 2.05
CA VAL A 34 -7.67 -5.74 3.03
C VAL A 34 -6.24 -6.21 2.80
N ALA A 35 -5.86 -6.51 1.56
CA ALA A 35 -4.50 -6.93 1.22
C ALA A 35 -3.47 -5.84 1.54
N ALA A 36 -3.75 -4.58 1.22
CA ALA A 36 -2.89 -3.46 1.54
C ALA A 36 -2.72 -3.28 3.05
N ARG A 37 -3.79 -3.41 3.80
CA ARG A 37 -3.79 -3.37 5.27
C ARG A 37 -2.92 -4.48 5.86
N GLN A 38 -3.11 -5.72 5.44
CA GLN A 38 -2.33 -6.86 5.90
C GLN A 38 -0.84 -6.66 5.59
N SER A 39 -0.51 -6.26 4.38
CA SER A 39 0.87 -5.98 3.97
C SER A 39 1.49 -4.85 4.80
N SER A 40 0.72 -3.80 5.09
CA SER A 40 1.19 -2.68 5.91
C SER A 40 1.47 -3.10 7.35
N PHE A 41 0.66 -3.97 7.92
CA PHE A 41 0.90 -4.53 9.25
C PHE A 41 2.16 -5.40 9.28
N MET A 42 2.37 -6.23 8.26
CA MET A 42 3.60 -7.04 8.17
C MET A 42 4.85 -6.16 8.08
N LEU A 43 4.81 -5.11 7.25
CA LEU A 43 5.93 -4.18 7.10
C LEU A 43 6.18 -3.39 8.39
N SER A 44 5.13 -2.94 9.06
CA SER A 44 5.25 -2.21 10.33
C SER A 44 5.82 -3.10 11.43
N GLY A 45 5.39 -4.35 11.49
CA GLY A 45 5.92 -5.35 12.41
C GLY A 45 7.41 -5.63 12.17
N GLY A 46 7.80 -5.78 10.93
CA GLY A 46 9.22 -5.94 10.54
C GLY A 46 10.06 -4.72 10.89
N THR A 47 9.54 -3.53 10.65
CA THR A 47 10.22 -2.27 11.03
C THR A 47 10.40 -2.18 12.54
N PHE A 48 9.35 -2.48 13.30
CA PHE A 48 9.40 -2.45 14.77
C PHE A 48 10.41 -3.48 15.31
N ALA A 49 10.39 -4.70 14.80
CA ALA A 49 11.33 -5.75 15.19
C ALA A 49 12.78 -5.35 14.87
N GLY A 50 13.03 -4.75 13.71
CA GLY A 50 14.34 -4.23 13.34
C GLY A 50 14.83 -3.12 14.27
N MET A 51 13.94 -2.21 14.66
CA MET A 51 14.25 -1.15 15.62
C MET A 51 14.62 -1.75 17.00
N LYS A 52 13.82 -2.72 17.46
CA LYS A 52 14.09 -3.40 18.73
C LYS A 52 15.44 -4.09 18.69
N PHE A 53 15.73 -4.83 17.64
CA PHE A 53 17.02 -5.50 17.46
C PHE A 53 18.18 -4.52 17.50
N ALA A 54 18.08 -3.40 16.78
CA ALA A 54 19.11 -2.36 16.75
C ALA A 54 19.28 -1.71 18.11
N ALA A 55 18.20 -1.42 18.81
CA ALA A 55 18.26 -0.85 20.16
C ALA A 55 18.92 -1.81 21.15
N ASP A 56 18.56 -3.08 21.13
CA ASP A 56 19.15 -4.13 21.96
C ASP A 56 20.65 -4.33 21.69
N ALA A 57 21.07 -4.10 20.43
CA ALA A 57 22.48 -4.12 20.02
C ALA A 57 23.25 -2.83 20.36
N GLY A 58 22.62 -1.84 20.99
CA GLY A 58 23.26 -0.60 21.39
C GLY A 58 23.38 0.46 20.30
N ALA A 59 22.55 0.40 19.26
CA ALA A 59 22.53 1.41 18.21
C ALA A 59 22.21 2.80 18.76
N ASP A 60 22.77 3.84 18.12
CA ASP A 60 22.47 5.22 18.46
C ASP A 60 20.96 5.50 18.21
N VAL A 61 20.32 6.06 19.22
CA VAL A 61 18.89 6.43 19.18
C VAL A 61 18.57 7.32 17.99
N LYS A 62 19.50 8.15 17.55
CA LYS A 62 19.34 9.01 16.37
C LYS A 62 19.09 8.20 15.08
N GLN A 63 19.68 7.02 14.98
CA GLN A 63 19.50 6.13 13.84
C GLN A 63 18.09 5.53 13.81
N LEU A 64 17.45 5.43 14.95
CA LEU A 64 16.08 4.90 15.08
C LEU A 64 15.01 5.96 14.82
N ALA A 65 15.39 7.24 14.71
CA ALA A 65 14.43 8.34 14.57
C ALA A 65 13.64 8.26 13.26
N PHE A 66 14.27 7.86 12.17
CA PHE A 66 13.59 7.74 10.87
C PHE A 66 12.54 6.61 10.87
N PRO A 67 12.88 5.36 11.20
CA PRO A 67 11.89 4.29 11.25
C PRO A 67 10.80 4.55 12.29
N ALA A 68 11.10 5.17 13.42
CA ALA A 68 10.10 5.54 14.42
C ALA A 68 9.08 6.54 13.86
N ARG A 69 9.56 7.59 13.18
CA ARG A 69 8.66 8.55 12.53
C ARG A 69 7.84 7.93 11.42
N SER A 70 8.41 6.98 10.69
CA SER A 70 7.71 6.25 9.63
C SER A 70 6.57 5.42 10.21
N LEU A 71 6.81 4.71 11.31
CA LEU A 71 5.77 3.97 12.03
C LEU A 71 4.67 4.90 12.58
N ALA A 72 5.06 6.03 13.15
CA ALA A 72 4.09 7.00 13.67
C ALA A 72 3.21 7.57 12.54
N ARG A 73 3.78 7.85 11.38
CA ARG A 73 3.03 8.30 10.20
C ARG A 73 2.08 7.21 9.70
N TRP A 74 2.55 5.99 9.59
CA TRP A 74 1.72 4.85 9.22
C TRP A 74 0.56 4.67 10.19
N ALA A 75 0.81 4.71 11.50
CA ALA A 75 -0.24 4.56 12.51
C ALA A 75 -1.36 5.61 12.37
N ARG A 76 -1.03 6.82 11.94
CA ARG A 76 -2.03 7.86 11.67
C ARG A 76 -2.90 7.57 10.45
N THR A 77 -2.42 6.75 9.53
CA THR A 77 -3.20 6.35 8.35
C THR A 77 -4.12 5.15 8.62
N LEU A 78 -3.93 4.46 9.73
CA LEU A 78 -4.69 3.24 10.05
C LEU A 78 -6.20 3.41 9.94
N PRO A 79 -6.82 4.48 10.44
CA PRO A 79 -8.27 4.63 10.33
C PRO A 79 -8.76 4.58 8.88
N SER A 80 -7.99 5.11 7.92
CA SER A 80 -8.35 5.08 6.49
C SER A 80 -8.22 3.70 5.85
N LEU A 81 -7.57 2.76 6.50
CA LEU A 81 -7.41 1.38 6.04
C LEU A 81 -8.56 0.47 6.50
N PHE A 82 -9.53 1.02 7.22
CA PHE A 82 -10.69 0.31 7.73
C PHE A 82 -12.01 0.96 7.27
N PRO A 83 -12.20 1.18 5.96
CA PRO A 83 -13.46 1.72 5.48
C PRO A 83 -14.59 0.72 5.69
N ALA A 84 -15.82 1.23 5.76
CA ALA A 84 -17.02 0.41 5.86
C ALA A 84 -17.06 -0.64 4.75
N GLY A 85 -17.48 -1.85 5.08
CA GLY A 85 -17.56 -2.96 4.15
C GLY A 85 -16.31 -3.83 4.07
N THR A 86 -15.25 -3.49 4.82
CA THR A 86 -14.00 -4.29 4.86
C THR A 86 -13.87 -5.09 6.16
N GLU A 87 -14.81 -5.02 7.06
CA GLU A 87 -14.74 -5.62 8.39
C GLU A 87 -14.71 -7.15 8.33
N LEU A 88 -15.56 -7.73 7.49
CA LEU A 88 -15.65 -9.18 7.31
C LEU A 88 -14.37 -9.76 6.71
N HIS A 89 -13.70 -8.99 5.86
CA HIS A 89 -12.43 -9.38 5.27
C HIS A 89 -11.26 -9.18 6.24
N ALA A 90 -11.40 -8.23 7.17
CA ALA A 90 -10.42 -8.02 8.22
C ALA A 90 -10.33 -9.21 9.17
N SER A 91 -11.44 -9.86 9.39
CA SER A 91 -11.52 -11.06 10.23
C SER A 91 -10.87 -12.28 9.59
N GLY A 92 -10.24 -12.14 8.48
CA GLY A 92 -9.42 -13.06 7.65
C GLY A 92 -9.50 -14.55 7.83
N GLY A 93 -10.34 -15.02 8.63
CA GLY A 93 -10.52 -16.37 9.01
C GLY A 93 -11.58 -16.56 10.07
N ALA A 94 -12.31 -15.53 10.44
CA ALA A 94 -13.56 -15.75 11.10
C ALA A 94 -14.48 -16.46 10.10
N ARG A 95 -14.25 -17.75 9.96
CA ARG A 95 -15.24 -18.64 9.40
C ARG A 95 -16.56 -18.25 10.01
N SER A 96 -17.51 -17.91 9.17
CA SER A 96 -18.91 -17.93 9.56
C SER A 96 -19.08 -19.16 10.42
N ALA A 97 -19.45 -18.97 11.66
CA ALA A 97 -19.79 -20.10 12.51
C ALA A 97 -20.75 -20.97 11.70
N PRO A 98 -20.52 -22.27 11.61
CA PRO A 98 -21.45 -23.13 10.90
C PRO A 98 -22.83 -22.85 11.46
N SER A 99 -23.76 -22.52 10.57
CA SER A 99 -25.15 -22.33 10.95
C SER A 99 -25.54 -23.54 11.75
N GLN A 100 -25.81 -23.36 13.03
CA GLN A 100 -26.29 -24.45 13.84
C GLN A 100 -27.62 -24.90 13.23
N PRO A 101 -27.78 -26.18 12.97
CA PRO A 101 -29.07 -26.64 12.56
C PRO A 101 -30.05 -26.29 13.68
N THR A 102 -31.05 -25.53 13.35
CA THR A 102 -32.20 -25.28 14.24
C THR A 102 -32.85 -26.62 14.56
N PRO A 103 -33.11 -26.89 15.83
CA PRO A 103 -33.79 -28.11 16.21
C PRO A 103 -35.20 -28.18 15.63
#